data_4d9c3d9ffa094bacc97a6323b8cc2d99
#
_entry.id   4d9c3d9ffa094bacc97a6323b8cc2d99
#
_cell.length_a   1.000
_cell.length_b   1.000
_cell.length_c   1.000
_cell.angle_alpha   90.00
_cell.angle_beta   90.00
_cell.angle_gamma   90.00
#
_symmetry.space_group_name_H-M   'P 1'
#
loop_
_entity.id
_entity.type
_entity.pdbx_description
1 polymer ?
#
loop_
_entity_poly.entity_id
_entity_poly.type
_entity_poly.pdbx_seq_one_letter_code
_entity_poly.pdbx_strand_id
1 'polypeptide(L)'
;CLTVLDFIGQANKKYNFEEKFAALLSNTTRSVSRELKEGFVSAPKGCYIQLEKYAAKYVLDNISASYDRTSGLVARAAAFTEDTGLPLTLGNFLDYYHLDPRAIYSKKVCFSRLCVRAGAASDFAEPLEETMTKALARFAVVDSRRWIHFLLELLSKLDNTNFAVLSPVERRMLQMFYVTLWGKTAESWDDEEVLDNLYALSDSPVLLGELQALLQYQYDRIDFIDE
;
A
#
# COMPACT_ATOMS: atom_id res chain seq x y z
N CYS A 1 21.41 -31.95 19.63
CA CYS A 1 20.49 -30.79 19.73
C CYS A 1 21.30 -29.61 20.25
N LEU A 2 21.33 -28.49 19.55
CA LEU A 2 21.97 -27.25 19.97
C LEU A 2 20.88 -26.27 20.44
N THR A 3 21.02 -25.77 21.67
CA THR A 3 20.16 -24.70 22.19
C THR A 3 20.93 -23.39 22.17
N VAL A 4 20.43 -22.39 21.49
CA VAL A 4 21.00 -21.04 21.45
C VAL A 4 20.07 -20.12 22.26
N LEU A 5 20.64 -19.46 23.27
CA LEU A 5 19.95 -18.42 24.04
C LEU A 5 20.44 -17.06 23.54
N ASP A 6 19.52 -16.25 23.01
CA ASP A 6 19.82 -14.90 22.55
C ASP A 6 19.11 -13.87 23.43
N PHE A 7 19.88 -12.90 23.93
CA PHE A 7 19.37 -11.84 24.81
C PHE A 7 19.06 -10.60 23.99
N ILE A 8 17.79 -10.20 23.94
CA ILE A 8 17.34 -9.01 23.24
C ILE A 8 17.43 -7.82 24.20
N GLY A 9 18.48 -7.00 24.01
CA GLY A 9 18.67 -5.77 24.78
C GLY A 9 17.75 -4.64 24.33
N GLN A 10 17.11 -3.95 25.27
CA GLN A 10 16.21 -2.81 24.99
C GLN A 10 16.93 -1.53 24.54
N ALA A 11 18.25 -1.46 24.69
CA ALA A 11 19.01 -0.23 24.55
C ALA A 11 19.24 0.24 23.11
N ASN A 12 19.14 -0.64 22.11
CA ASN A 12 19.51 -0.28 20.73
C ASN A 12 18.31 -0.19 19.79
N LYS A 13 17.67 0.98 19.73
CA LYS A 13 16.58 1.28 18.80
C LYS A 13 16.97 1.25 17.31
N LYS A 14 18.27 1.21 17.01
CA LYS A 14 18.81 1.14 15.63
C LYS A 14 19.08 -0.30 15.18
N TYR A 15 18.91 -1.27 16.07
CA TYR A 15 19.15 -2.68 15.73
C TYR A 15 18.08 -3.18 14.76
N ASN A 16 18.50 -3.79 13.65
CA ASN A 16 17.60 -4.34 12.64
C ASN A 16 17.24 -5.79 13.00
N PHE A 17 16.21 -5.95 13.80
CA PHE A 17 15.70 -7.28 14.17
C PHE A 17 15.11 -8.03 12.97
N GLU A 18 14.57 -7.32 11.99
CA GLU A 18 13.98 -7.93 10.80
C GLU A 18 15.04 -8.71 10.01
N GLU A 19 16.18 -8.09 9.74
CA GLU A 19 17.31 -8.72 9.04
C GLU A 19 17.86 -9.93 9.82
N LYS A 20 17.99 -9.79 11.13
CA LYS A 20 18.46 -10.88 12.00
C LYS A 20 17.52 -12.08 11.94
N PHE A 21 16.21 -11.88 12.07
CA PHE A 21 15.25 -12.98 12.02
C PHE A 21 15.07 -13.52 10.60
N ALA A 22 15.14 -12.68 9.56
CA ALA A 22 15.12 -13.14 8.17
C ALA A 22 16.27 -14.12 7.87
N ALA A 23 17.47 -13.86 8.42
CA ALA A 23 18.61 -14.76 8.27
C ALA A 23 18.42 -16.14 8.95
N LEU A 24 17.52 -16.26 9.93
CA LEU A 24 17.19 -17.53 10.59
C LEU A 24 16.09 -18.32 9.87
N LEU A 25 15.38 -17.69 8.94
CA LEU A 25 14.27 -18.30 8.21
C LEU A 25 14.77 -18.76 6.83
N SER A 26 14.49 -19.99 6.48
CA SER A 26 14.86 -20.54 5.17
C SER A 26 13.92 -19.97 4.11
N ASN A 27 14.45 -19.25 3.10
CA ASN A 27 13.76 -18.83 1.86
C ASN A 27 12.23 -18.76 1.96
N THR A 28 11.72 -17.96 2.89
CA THR A 28 10.28 -17.79 3.10
C THR A 28 9.75 -16.61 2.30
N THR A 29 8.57 -16.77 1.73
CA THR A 29 7.78 -15.66 1.14
C THR A 29 6.99 -14.88 2.19
N ARG A 30 7.15 -15.26 3.49
CA ARG A 30 6.41 -14.67 4.61
C ARG A 30 7.27 -13.62 5.30
N SER A 31 6.66 -12.50 5.70
CA SER A 31 7.39 -11.48 6.44
C SER A 31 7.78 -11.94 7.85
N VAL A 32 8.89 -11.43 8.36
CA VAL A 32 9.35 -11.67 9.74
C VAL A 32 8.27 -11.30 10.76
N SER A 33 7.53 -10.22 10.54
CA SER A 33 6.43 -9.81 11.41
C SER A 33 5.31 -10.85 11.50
N ARG A 34 5.02 -11.54 10.41
CA ARG A 34 4.03 -12.63 10.40
C ARG A 34 4.56 -13.86 11.12
N GLU A 35 5.80 -14.24 10.85
CA GLU A 35 6.46 -15.36 11.51
C GLU A 35 6.50 -15.16 13.05
N LEU A 36 6.79 -13.93 13.50
CA LEU A 36 6.75 -13.57 14.91
C LEU A 36 5.34 -13.72 15.55
N LYS A 37 4.30 -13.41 14.80
CA LYS A 37 2.91 -13.53 15.27
C LYS A 37 2.41 -14.97 15.27
N GLU A 38 2.82 -15.78 14.28
CA GLU A 38 2.33 -17.13 14.05
C GLU A 38 3.27 -18.21 14.63
N GLY A 39 4.42 -17.83 15.21
CA GLY A 39 5.32 -18.75 15.91
C GLY A 39 6.40 -19.40 15.04
N PHE A 40 6.95 -18.67 14.06
CA PHE A 40 8.07 -19.13 13.21
C PHE A 40 7.80 -20.43 12.45
N VAL A 41 6.67 -20.50 11.79
CA VAL A 41 6.23 -21.66 11.02
C VAL A 41 7.19 -22.04 9.89
N SER A 42 7.92 -21.05 9.33
CA SER A 42 8.90 -21.23 8.25
C SER A 42 10.32 -21.53 8.74
N ALA A 43 10.51 -21.83 10.03
CA ALA A 43 11.80 -22.24 10.54
C ALA A 43 12.27 -23.55 9.86
N PRO A 44 13.58 -23.76 9.63
CA PRO A 44 14.11 -24.99 9.05
C PRO A 44 13.64 -26.21 9.80
N LYS A 45 13.41 -27.33 9.08
CA LYS A 45 12.94 -28.58 9.68
C LYS A 45 13.83 -29.02 10.85
N GLY A 46 13.23 -29.21 12.01
CA GLY A 46 13.93 -29.57 13.25
C GLY A 46 14.46 -28.38 14.05
N CYS A 47 14.25 -27.14 13.56
CA CYS A 47 14.53 -25.92 14.32
C CYS A 47 13.26 -25.42 15.00
N TYR A 48 13.44 -24.87 16.19
CA TYR A 48 12.37 -24.28 16.98
C TYR A 48 12.82 -22.91 17.49
N ILE A 49 12.05 -21.88 17.21
CA ILE A 49 12.34 -20.51 17.67
C ILE A 49 11.21 -20.11 18.62
N GLN A 50 11.56 -19.77 19.84
CA GLN A 50 10.62 -19.27 20.83
C GLN A 50 11.09 -17.92 21.35
N LEU A 51 10.21 -16.95 21.37
CA LEU A 51 10.42 -15.64 21.98
C LEU A 51 9.52 -15.49 23.20
N GLU A 52 10.11 -14.93 24.26
CA GLU A 52 9.29 -14.50 25.39
C GLU A 52 8.32 -13.38 24.95
N LYS A 53 7.15 -13.33 25.59
CA LYS A 53 6.08 -12.39 25.24
C LYS A 53 6.53 -10.92 25.17
N TYR A 54 7.37 -10.51 26.12
CA TYR A 54 7.94 -9.15 26.14
C TYR A 54 8.95 -8.92 25.01
N ALA A 55 9.80 -9.91 24.75
CA ALA A 55 10.78 -9.86 23.67
C ALA A 55 10.08 -9.82 22.30
N ALA A 56 9.06 -10.64 22.09
CA ALA A 56 8.25 -10.66 20.86
C ALA A 56 7.59 -9.29 20.61
N LYS A 57 6.99 -8.69 21.63
CA LYS A 57 6.40 -7.35 21.53
C LYS A 57 7.44 -6.30 21.18
N TYR A 58 8.60 -6.30 21.86
CA TYR A 58 9.67 -5.34 21.61
C TYR A 58 10.22 -5.44 20.18
N VAL A 59 10.40 -6.66 19.68
CA VAL A 59 10.86 -6.92 18.30
C VAL A 59 9.81 -6.43 17.30
N LEU A 60 8.53 -6.73 17.51
CA LEU A 60 7.44 -6.26 16.66
C LEU A 60 7.35 -4.73 16.64
N ASP A 61 7.48 -4.09 17.81
CA ASP A 61 7.47 -2.62 17.92
C ASP A 61 8.68 -2.01 17.19
N ASN A 62 9.85 -2.62 17.27
CA ASN A 62 11.07 -2.19 16.55
C ASN A 62 10.89 -2.31 15.04
N ILE A 63 10.39 -3.47 14.57
CA ILE A 63 10.10 -3.69 13.15
C ILE A 63 9.05 -2.70 12.67
N SER A 64 7.96 -2.52 13.42
CA SER A 64 6.91 -1.55 13.09
C SER A 64 7.43 -0.11 13.02
N ALA A 65 8.27 0.30 13.97
CA ALA A 65 8.88 1.63 13.97
C ALA A 65 9.78 1.90 12.76
N SER A 66 10.32 0.85 12.12
CA SER A 66 11.08 0.97 10.88
C SER A 66 10.19 1.29 9.67
N TYR A 67 8.91 0.89 9.69
CA TYR A 67 7.92 1.27 8.68
C TYR A 67 7.34 2.68 8.89
N ASP A 68 7.47 3.22 10.10
CA ASP A 68 6.98 4.56 10.41
C ASP A 68 7.78 5.70 9.76
N ARG A 69 8.92 5.39 9.16
CA ARG A 69 9.77 6.35 8.46
C ARG A 69 9.75 6.12 6.97
N THR A 70 9.59 7.18 6.20
CA THR A 70 9.67 7.12 4.72
C THR A 70 11.01 6.51 4.25
N SER A 71 12.12 6.80 4.94
CA SER A 71 13.43 6.20 4.63
C SER A 71 13.45 4.68 4.77
N GLY A 72 12.72 4.13 5.75
CA GLY A 72 12.60 2.68 5.92
C GLY A 72 11.81 2.02 4.77
N LEU A 73 10.74 2.66 4.31
CA LEU A 73 9.97 2.19 3.15
C LEU A 73 10.80 2.25 1.86
N VAL A 74 11.58 3.33 1.66
CA VAL A 74 12.47 3.49 0.50
C VAL A 74 13.54 2.39 0.50
N ALA A 75 14.20 2.12 1.62
CA ALA A 75 15.22 1.07 1.71
C ALA A 75 14.64 -0.32 1.36
N ARG A 76 13.44 -0.63 1.84
CA ARG A 76 12.75 -1.88 1.52
C ARG A 76 12.33 -1.98 0.06
N ALA A 77 11.85 -0.89 -0.53
CA ALA A 77 11.53 -0.85 -1.95
C ALA A 77 12.77 -1.08 -2.81
N ALA A 78 13.94 -0.54 -2.41
CA ALA A 78 15.20 -0.72 -3.12
C ALA A 78 15.66 -2.19 -3.14
N ALA A 79 15.52 -2.91 -2.04
CA ALA A 79 15.95 -4.31 -1.91
C ALA A 79 14.87 -5.32 -2.32
N PHE A 80 13.62 -4.89 -2.50
CA PHE A 80 12.44 -5.77 -2.60
C PHE A 80 12.59 -6.89 -3.62
N THR A 81 12.96 -6.56 -4.85
CA THR A 81 13.03 -7.56 -5.94
C THR A 81 14.19 -8.53 -5.72
N GLU A 82 15.32 -8.06 -5.18
CA GLU A 82 16.46 -8.89 -4.87
C GLU A 82 16.15 -9.85 -3.71
N ASP A 83 15.52 -9.34 -2.65
CA ASP A 83 15.20 -10.12 -1.45
C ASP A 83 14.09 -11.14 -1.66
N THR A 84 13.11 -10.84 -2.53
CA THR A 84 11.88 -11.63 -2.67
C THR A 84 11.77 -12.42 -3.97
N GLY A 85 12.48 -11.99 -5.01
CA GLY A 85 12.29 -12.48 -6.38
C GLY A 85 10.97 -12.05 -7.05
N LEU A 86 10.17 -11.23 -6.36
CA LEU A 86 8.88 -10.73 -6.88
C LEU A 86 9.06 -9.37 -7.55
N PRO A 87 8.22 -9.02 -8.54
CA PRO A 87 8.20 -7.68 -9.09
C PRO A 87 7.72 -6.67 -8.04
N LEU A 88 8.37 -5.51 -7.97
CA LEU A 88 7.99 -4.44 -7.06
C LEU A 88 6.72 -3.76 -7.56
N THR A 89 5.58 -4.26 -7.11
CA THR A 89 4.25 -3.67 -7.30
C THR A 89 3.68 -3.24 -5.96
N LEU A 90 2.69 -2.33 -5.96
CA LEU A 90 2.01 -1.92 -4.72
C LEU A 90 1.46 -3.14 -3.96
N GLY A 91 0.74 -4.03 -4.65
CA GLY A 91 0.15 -5.22 -4.05
C GLY A 91 1.20 -6.15 -3.45
N ASN A 92 2.23 -6.52 -4.21
CA ASN A 92 3.28 -7.40 -3.72
C ASN A 92 4.03 -6.80 -2.52
N PHE A 93 4.28 -5.49 -2.55
CA PHE A 93 4.96 -4.79 -1.47
C PHE A 93 4.12 -4.78 -0.18
N LEU A 94 2.84 -4.43 -0.29
CA LEU A 94 1.92 -4.42 0.85
C LEU A 94 1.73 -5.83 1.43
N ASP A 95 1.60 -6.84 0.56
CA ASP A 95 1.38 -8.23 0.99
C ASP A 95 2.60 -8.82 1.67
N TYR A 96 3.77 -8.66 1.06
CA TYR A 96 4.99 -9.22 1.61
C TYR A 96 5.30 -8.68 3.00
N TYR A 97 5.18 -7.35 3.16
CA TYR A 97 5.44 -6.71 4.46
C TYR A 97 4.22 -6.65 5.38
N HIS A 98 3.06 -7.18 4.96
CA HIS A 98 1.78 -7.10 5.69
C HIS A 98 1.41 -5.69 6.11
N LEU A 99 1.58 -4.75 5.19
CA LEU A 99 1.27 -3.35 5.42
C LEU A 99 -0.16 -3.03 5.02
N ASP A 100 -0.79 -2.19 5.81
CA ASP A 100 -1.98 -1.46 5.39
C ASP A 100 -1.57 -0.35 4.42
N PRO A 101 -2.35 -0.04 3.36
CA PRO A 101 -2.05 1.05 2.44
C PRO A 101 -1.75 2.38 3.13
N ARG A 102 -2.39 2.66 4.28
CA ARG A 102 -2.14 3.84 5.10
C ARG A 102 -0.69 3.97 5.58
N ALA A 103 0.02 2.86 5.71
CA ALA A 103 1.44 2.89 6.08
C ALA A 103 2.30 3.69 5.09
N ILE A 104 1.91 3.70 3.81
CA ILE A 104 2.54 4.48 2.75
C ILE A 104 1.92 5.88 2.68
N TYR A 105 0.63 5.95 2.42
CA TYR A 105 -0.05 7.19 2.01
C TYR A 105 -0.22 8.22 3.14
N SER A 106 -0.25 7.81 4.42
CA SER A 106 -0.22 8.74 5.55
C SER A 106 1.06 9.59 5.63
N LYS A 107 2.12 9.20 4.93
CA LYS A 107 3.41 9.90 4.91
C LYS A 107 3.49 11.02 3.90
N LYS A 108 2.38 11.37 3.25
CA LYS A 108 2.32 12.37 2.17
C LYS A 108 3.26 12.05 1.02
N VAL A 109 3.35 10.80 0.65
CA VAL A 109 4.14 10.29 -0.46
C VAL A 109 3.33 9.18 -1.15
N CYS A 110 3.40 9.12 -2.48
CA CYS A 110 2.84 8.02 -3.25
C CYS A 110 3.85 6.86 -3.38
N PHE A 111 3.36 5.65 -3.65
CA PHE A 111 4.20 4.47 -3.82
C PHE A 111 5.13 4.60 -5.02
N SER A 112 4.65 5.16 -6.14
CA SER A 112 5.48 5.42 -7.33
C SER A 112 6.66 6.33 -6.99
N ARG A 113 6.46 7.37 -6.18
CA ARG A 113 7.54 8.25 -5.70
C ARG A 113 8.49 7.54 -4.74
N LEU A 114 8.01 6.58 -3.94
CA LEU A 114 8.90 5.71 -3.14
C LEU A 114 9.78 4.85 -4.04
N CYS A 115 9.22 4.27 -5.11
CA CYS A 115 9.97 3.47 -6.08
C CYS A 115 11.06 4.30 -6.80
N VAL A 116 10.75 5.55 -7.18
CA VAL A 116 11.75 6.48 -7.73
C VAL A 116 12.87 6.74 -6.73
N ARG A 117 12.54 7.07 -5.48
CA ARG A 117 13.54 7.31 -4.42
C ARG A 117 14.38 6.08 -4.09
N ALA A 118 13.82 4.91 -4.31
CA ALA A 118 14.50 3.62 -4.15
C ALA A 118 15.42 3.28 -5.34
N GLY A 119 15.38 4.04 -6.43
CA GLY A 119 16.07 3.73 -7.67
C GLY A 119 15.45 2.55 -8.46
N ALA A 120 14.24 2.14 -8.08
CA ALA A 120 13.53 1.01 -8.69
C ALA A 120 12.59 1.42 -9.84
N ALA A 121 12.41 2.72 -10.05
CA ALA A 121 11.61 3.27 -11.15
C ALA A 121 12.24 4.56 -11.69
N SER A 122 11.93 4.88 -12.95
CA SER A 122 12.31 6.15 -13.56
C SER A 122 11.56 7.31 -12.91
N ASP A 123 12.21 8.45 -12.83
CA ASP A 123 11.57 9.67 -12.31
C ASP A 123 10.46 10.14 -13.26
N PHE A 124 9.45 10.79 -12.69
CA PHE A 124 8.32 11.35 -13.43
C PHE A 124 7.97 12.75 -12.90
N ALA A 125 7.38 13.57 -13.76
CA ALA A 125 6.84 14.86 -13.39
C ALA A 125 5.42 14.95 -13.96
N GLU A 126 4.43 14.82 -13.09
CA GLU A 126 3.01 14.84 -13.48
C GLU A 126 2.30 16.05 -12.85
N PRO A 127 1.40 16.72 -13.61
CA PRO A 127 0.79 17.99 -13.17
C PRO A 127 -0.06 17.82 -11.91
N LEU A 128 -0.62 16.62 -11.68
CA LEU A 128 -1.50 16.35 -10.54
C LEU A 128 -0.79 15.63 -9.37
N GLU A 129 0.55 15.56 -9.34
CA GLU A 129 1.27 14.78 -8.33
C GLU A 129 0.88 15.14 -6.89
N GLU A 130 0.80 16.42 -6.56
CA GLU A 130 0.43 16.84 -5.21
C GLU A 130 -1.03 16.49 -4.87
N THR A 131 -1.93 16.71 -5.81
CA THR A 131 -3.37 16.42 -5.65
C THR A 131 -3.61 14.92 -5.51
N MET A 132 -3.02 14.12 -6.41
CA MET A 132 -3.15 12.67 -6.40
C MET A 132 -2.52 12.03 -5.15
N THR A 133 -1.37 12.53 -4.70
CA THR A 133 -0.76 12.05 -3.45
C THR A 133 -1.69 12.25 -2.24
N LYS A 134 -2.39 13.39 -2.17
CA LYS A 134 -3.40 13.63 -1.12
C LYS A 134 -4.64 12.76 -1.31
N ALA A 135 -5.05 12.54 -2.56
CA ALA A 135 -6.19 11.70 -2.90
C ALA A 135 -5.95 10.23 -2.55
N LEU A 136 -4.78 9.68 -2.88
CA LEU A 136 -4.39 8.31 -2.54
C LEU A 136 -4.50 8.03 -1.04
N ALA A 137 -4.14 9.01 -0.19
CA ALA A 137 -4.31 8.88 1.27
C ALA A 137 -5.80 8.78 1.69
N ARG A 138 -6.71 9.44 0.97
CA ARG A 138 -8.17 9.35 1.22
C ARG A 138 -8.74 8.04 0.68
N PHE A 139 -8.28 7.61 -0.50
CA PHE A 139 -8.70 6.33 -1.07
C PHE A 139 -8.17 5.13 -0.28
N ALA A 140 -7.04 5.25 0.39
CA ALA A 140 -6.46 4.17 1.20
C ALA A 140 -7.34 3.68 2.37
N VAL A 141 -8.41 4.39 2.70
CA VAL A 141 -9.36 4.03 3.77
C VAL A 141 -10.75 3.64 3.24
N VAL A 142 -10.91 3.59 1.93
CA VAL A 142 -12.20 3.22 1.32
C VAL A 142 -12.38 1.71 1.41
N ASP A 143 -13.56 1.29 1.90
CA ASP A 143 -13.94 -0.10 2.15
C ASP A 143 -15.25 -0.51 1.45
N SER A 144 -15.86 0.37 0.66
CA SER A 144 -17.07 0.07 -0.09
C SER A 144 -16.76 -0.65 -1.40
N ARG A 145 -16.97 -1.96 -1.44
CA ARG A 145 -16.73 -2.79 -2.63
C ARG A 145 -17.51 -2.30 -3.85
N ARG A 146 -18.79 -1.92 -3.67
CA ARG A 146 -19.63 -1.39 -4.74
C ARG A 146 -19.08 -0.11 -5.33
N TRP A 147 -18.61 0.82 -4.48
CA TRP A 147 -18.04 2.07 -4.95
C TRP A 147 -16.70 1.85 -5.64
N ILE A 148 -15.83 1.01 -5.07
CA ILE A 148 -14.54 0.67 -5.68
C ILE A 148 -14.74 0.03 -7.06
N HIS A 149 -15.69 -0.89 -7.20
CA HIS A 149 -16.02 -1.50 -8.49
C HIS A 149 -16.41 -0.44 -9.54
N PHE A 150 -17.33 0.47 -9.17
CA PHE A 150 -17.72 1.58 -10.03
C PHE A 150 -16.53 2.44 -10.44
N LEU A 151 -15.62 2.75 -9.49
CA LEU A 151 -14.42 3.55 -9.79
C LEU A 151 -13.46 2.84 -10.74
N LEU A 152 -13.24 1.55 -10.57
CA LEU A 152 -12.39 0.76 -11.46
C LEU A 152 -12.94 0.76 -12.88
N GLU A 153 -14.27 0.60 -13.04
CA GLU A 153 -14.91 0.68 -14.34
C GLU A 153 -14.83 2.09 -14.95
N LEU A 154 -15.08 3.14 -14.15
CA LEU A 154 -14.95 4.52 -14.57
C LEU A 154 -13.55 4.85 -15.06
N LEU A 155 -12.53 4.54 -14.25
CA LEU A 155 -11.14 4.84 -14.55
C LEU A 155 -10.58 4.02 -15.73
N SER A 156 -11.14 2.85 -16.02
CA SER A 156 -10.76 2.05 -17.19
C SER A 156 -11.31 2.60 -18.51
N LYS A 157 -12.30 3.47 -18.47
CA LYS A 157 -13.05 4.02 -19.63
C LYS A 157 -13.05 5.55 -19.66
N LEU A 158 -12.08 6.19 -19.02
CA LEU A 158 -12.04 7.64 -18.85
C LEU A 158 -12.27 8.39 -20.17
N ASP A 159 -11.59 7.98 -21.25
CA ASP A 159 -11.67 8.64 -22.55
C ASP A 159 -13.01 8.43 -23.29
N ASN A 160 -13.88 7.51 -22.82
CA ASN A 160 -15.12 7.11 -23.46
C ASN A 160 -16.33 7.20 -22.53
N THR A 161 -16.20 7.88 -21.39
CA THR A 161 -17.30 7.95 -20.41
C THR A 161 -18.41 8.87 -20.88
N ASN A 162 -19.61 8.32 -21.03
CA ASN A 162 -20.80 9.09 -21.35
C ASN A 162 -21.65 9.30 -20.08
N PHE A 163 -21.55 10.47 -19.49
CA PHE A 163 -22.25 10.83 -18.24
C PHE A 163 -23.77 10.91 -18.37
N ALA A 164 -24.30 11.10 -19.59
CA ALA A 164 -25.74 11.13 -19.83
C ALA A 164 -26.44 9.78 -19.53
N VAL A 165 -25.65 8.69 -19.49
CA VAL A 165 -26.14 7.32 -19.27
C VAL A 165 -26.07 6.91 -17.79
N LEU A 166 -25.42 7.68 -16.93
CA LEU A 166 -25.27 7.33 -15.51
C LEU A 166 -26.63 7.40 -14.77
N SER A 167 -26.91 6.33 -14.04
CA SER A 167 -28.04 6.30 -13.11
C SER A 167 -27.85 7.33 -11.98
N PRO A 168 -28.93 7.71 -11.26
CA PRO A 168 -28.80 8.63 -10.12
C PRO A 168 -27.83 8.16 -9.04
N VAL A 169 -27.67 6.86 -8.86
CA VAL A 169 -26.73 6.27 -7.89
C VAL A 169 -25.30 6.40 -8.38
N GLU A 170 -25.02 6.07 -9.63
CA GLU A 170 -23.69 6.21 -10.23
C GLU A 170 -23.25 7.67 -10.28
N ARG A 171 -24.16 8.60 -10.56
CA ARG A 171 -23.89 10.04 -10.51
C ARG A 171 -23.49 10.50 -9.09
N ARG A 172 -24.12 9.98 -8.04
CA ARG A 172 -23.68 10.24 -6.65
C ARG A 172 -22.31 9.62 -6.34
N MET A 173 -22.05 8.41 -6.81
CA MET A 173 -20.75 7.77 -6.66
C MET A 173 -19.65 8.56 -7.37
N LEU A 174 -19.95 9.15 -8.53
CA LEU A 174 -19.06 10.05 -9.25
C LEU A 174 -18.81 11.35 -8.47
N GLN A 175 -19.85 11.94 -7.88
CA GLN A 175 -19.69 13.13 -7.03
C GLN A 175 -18.82 12.83 -5.79
N MET A 176 -19.01 11.67 -5.16
CA MET A 176 -18.14 11.21 -4.06
C MET A 176 -16.69 11.05 -4.53
N PHE A 177 -16.48 10.49 -5.72
CA PHE A 177 -15.14 10.37 -6.31
C PHE A 177 -14.50 11.74 -6.51
N TYR A 178 -15.21 12.68 -7.12
CA TYR A 178 -14.73 14.04 -7.32
C TYR A 178 -14.30 14.70 -6.00
N VAL A 179 -15.15 14.68 -4.98
CA VAL A 179 -14.83 15.25 -3.67
C VAL A 179 -13.64 14.54 -3.02
N THR A 180 -13.56 13.23 -3.11
CA THR A 180 -12.46 12.46 -2.54
C THR A 180 -11.15 12.75 -3.26
N LEU A 181 -11.20 12.89 -4.59
CA LEU A 181 -10.03 13.17 -5.41
C LEU A 181 -9.52 14.60 -5.17
N TRP A 182 -10.37 15.60 -5.37
CA TRP A 182 -9.97 17.02 -5.33
C TRP A 182 -9.96 17.60 -3.91
N GLY A 183 -10.63 16.97 -2.95
CA GLY A 183 -10.77 17.47 -1.58
C GLY A 183 -11.65 18.71 -1.45
N LYS A 184 -12.42 19.01 -2.47
CA LYS A 184 -13.40 20.11 -2.53
C LYS A 184 -14.60 19.69 -3.37
N THR A 185 -15.72 20.39 -3.21
CA THR A 185 -16.90 20.23 -4.08
C THR A 185 -16.64 20.91 -5.45
N ALA A 186 -17.31 20.41 -6.48
CA ALA A 186 -17.39 21.11 -7.75
C ALA A 186 -18.18 22.42 -7.60
N GLU A 187 -17.91 23.39 -8.45
CA GLU A 187 -18.60 24.70 -8.37
C GLU A 187 -20.02 24.63 -8.88
N SER A 188 -20.23 23.98 -10.01
CA SER A 188 -21.53 23.89 -10.65
C SER A 188 -22.15 22.48 -10.64
N TRP A 189 -21.32 21.42 -10.55
CA TRP A 189 -21.72 20.03 -10.77
C TRP A 189 -22.30 19.78 -12.16
N ASP A 190 -22.04 20.64 -13.13
CA ASP A 190 -22.38 20.34 -14.50
C ASP A 190 -21.44 19.28 -15.10
N ASP A 191 -21.93 18.65 -16.16
CA ASP A 191 -21.22 17.53 -16.76
C ASP A 191 -19.89 17.99 -17.41
N GLU A 192 -19.79 19.24 -17.86
CA GLU A 192 -18.60 19.80 -18.47
C GLU A 192 -17.48 19.99 -17.45
N GLU A 193 -17.74 20.64 -16.29
CA GLU A 193 -16.77 20.81 -15.23
C GLU A 193 -16.25 19.47 -14.71
N VAL A 194 -17.15 18.50 -14.47
CA VAL A 194 -16.79 17.20 -13.95
C VAL A 194 -15.96 16.40 -14.94
N LEU A 195 -16.31 16.46 -16.24
CA LEU A 195 -15.58 15.82 -17.33
C LEU A 195 -14.16 16.36 -17.49
N ASP A 196 -14.01 17.68 -17.57
CA ASP A 196 -12.71 18.32 -17.75
C ASP A 196 -11.75 17.94 -16.63
N ASN A 197 -12.24 17.95 -15.39
CA ASN A 197 -11.45 17.55 -14.23
C ASN A 197 -11.11 16.04 -14.23
N LEU A 198 -11.96 15.18 -14.79
CA LEU A 198 -11.67 13.76 -14.91
C LEU A 198 -10.67 13.48 -16.05
N TYR A 199 -10.82 14.14 -17.18
CA TYR A 199 -9.87 14.01 -18.28
C TYR A 199 -8.47 14.49 -17.91
N ALA A 200 -8.36 15.51 -17.05
CA ALA A 200 -7.06 15.95 -16.52
C ALA A 200 -6.28 14.84 -15.78
N LEU A 201 -6.95 13.75 -15.32
CA LEU A 201 -6.26 12.59 -14.75
C LEU A 201 -5.40 11.85 -15.78
N SER A 202 -5.78 11.88 -17.06
CA SER A 202 -5.04 11.24 -18.14
C SER A 202 -3.66 11.88 -18.36
N ASP A 203 -3.48 13.14 -17.90
CA ASP A 203 -2.19 13.82 -17.92
C ASP A 203 -1.24 13.36 -16.81
N SER A 204 -1.71 12.48 -15.93
CA SER A 204 -0.95 11.91 -14.82
C SER A 204 -1.02 10.38 -14.82
N PRO A 205 -0.51 9.70 -15.86
CA PRO A 205 -0.71 8.26 -16.08
C PRO A 205 -0.06 7.38 -15.01
N VAL A 206 1.07 7.77 -14.44
CA VAL A 206 1.74 7.00 -13.37
C VAL A 206 0.88 6.98 -12.12
N LEU A 207 0.36 8.13 -11.72
CA LEU A 207 -0.47 8.25 -10.52
C LEU A 207 -1.89 7.73 -10.72
N LEU A 208 -2.42 7.85 -11.93
CA LEU A 208 -3.68 7.20 -12.30
C LEU A 208 -3.56 5.67 -12.21
N GLY A 209 -2.47 5.11 -12.73
CA GLY A 209 -2.17 3.69 -12.60
C GLY A 209 -1.99 3.25 -11.15
N GLU A 210 -1.37 4.09 -10.31
CA GLU A 210 -1.25 3.81 -8.87
C GLU A 210 -2.61 3.83 -8.15
N LEU A 211 -3.49 4.78 -8.50
CA LEU A 211 -4.85 4.83 -7.96
C LEU A 211 -5.63 3.57 -8.34
N GLN A 212 -5.57 3.15 -9.60
CA GLN A 212 -6.21 1.91 -10.07
C GLN A 212 -5.65 0.69 -9.32
N ALA A 213 -4.32 0.60 -9.14
CA ALA A 213 -3.69 -0.48 -8.40
C ALA A 213 -4.11 -0.51 -6.92
N LEU A 214 -4.24 0.66 -6.27
CA LEU A 214 -4.73 0.76 -4.90
C LEU A 214 -6.18 0.29 -4.78
N LEU A 215 -7.05 0.77 -5.67
CA LEU A 215 -8.46 0.39 -5.67
C LEU A 215 -8.64 -1.12 -5.95
N GLN A 216 -7.88 -1.68 -6.89
CA GLN A 216 -7.91 -3.12 -7.18
C GLN A 216 -7.41 -3.92 -5.96
N TYR A 217 -6.32 -3.49 -5.34
CA TYR A 217 -5.81 -4.11 -4.12
C TYR A 217 -6.85 -4.17 -2.99
N GLN A 218 -7.60 -3.09 -2.79
CA GLN A 218 -8.67 -3.04 -1.79
C GLN A 218 -9.87 -3.90 -2.21
N TYR A 219 -10.29 -3.84 -3.48
CA TYR A 219 -11.39 -4.63 -4.01
C TYR A 219 -11.21 -6.13 -3.77
N ASP A 220 -10.00 -6.63 -3.97
CA ASP A 220 -9.66 -8.05 -3.83
C ASP A 220 -9.65 -8.53 -2.37
N ARG A 221 -9.65 -7.60 -1.41
CA ARG A 221 -9.54 -7.90 0.05
C ARG A 221 -10.81 -7.63 0.84
N ILE A 222 -11.75 -6.91 0.29
CA ILE A 222 -13.04 -6.69 0.95
C ILE A 222 -13.85 -7.98 0.82
N ASP A 223 -14.11 -8.63 1.95
CA ASP A 223 -14.96 -9.81 1.99
C ASP A 223 -16.35 -9.49 1.44
N PHE A 224 -16.91 -10.45 0.71
CA PHE A 224 -18.25 -10.34 0.17
C PHE A 224 -19.24 -10.47 1.34
N ILE A 225 -19.81 -9.37 1.76
CA ILE A 225 -21.01 -9.38 2.58
C ILE A 225 -22.17 -9.19 1.59
N ASP A 226 -22.97 -10.23 1.42
CA ASP A 226 -24.23 -10.12 0.69
C ASP A 226 -25.10 -9.08 1.40
N GLU A 227 -25.27 -7.89 0.75
CA GLU A 227 -26.20 -6.86 1.18
C GLU A 227 -27.59 -7.10 0.58
#